data_e29cfcb28b151c0c7ed4850484fbebf9
#
_entry.id   e29cfcb28b151c0c7ed4850484fbebf9
#
_cell.length_a   1.000
_cell.length_b   1.000
_cell.length_c   1.000
_cell.angle_alpha   90.00
_cell.angle_beta   90.00
_cell.angle_gamma   90.00
#
_symmetry.space_group_name_H-M   'P 1'
#
loop_
_entity.id
_entity.type
_entity.pdbx_description
1 polymer ?
#
loop_
_entity_poly.entity_id
_entity_poly.type
_entity_poly.pdbx_seq_one_letter_code
_entity_poly.pdbx_strand_id
1 'polypeptide(L)'
;MEGLKIMVEAQTPGVGDPLDGLAETMDRAAGAMIAQATFGLSPATLAQAVSDWMLHLAASPGKQTQLAAKALRKMTRLGDYAMRSATDAQAGRAIEPLPQDRRFADPAWATAPFNLVSQAFLLNQQWWHAATT
;
A
#
# COMPACT_ATOMS: atom_id res chain seq x y z
N MET A 1 -73.36 7.26 -8.97
CA MET A 1 -72.22 7.92 -8.36
C MET A 1 -71.55 6.95 -7.45
N GLU A 2 -70.65 6.13 -8.01
CA GLU A 2 -69.90 5.15 -7.26
C GLU A 2 -68.59 5.75 -6.76
N GLY A 3 -68.46 5.79 -5.43
CA GLY A 3 -67.25 6.28 -4.79
C GLY A 3 -66.11 5.30 -4.96
N LEU A 4 -65.10 5.75 -5.60
CA LEU A 4 -63.81 5.07 -5.75
C LEU A 4 -63.18 4.85 -4.38
N LYS A 5 -63.25 3.66 -3.81
CA LYS A 5 -62.48 3.25 -2.63
C LYS A 5 -61.05 3.09 -3.03
N ILE A 6 -60.26 4.10 -2.76
CA ILE A 6 -58.79 3.95 -2.78
C ILE A 6 -58.44 3.10 -1.55
N MET A 7 -58.18 1.82 -1.76
CA MET A 7 -57.54 0.98 -0.76
C MET A 7 -56.07 1.47 -0.65
N VAL A 8 -55.80 2.24 0.36
CA VAL A 8 -54.41 2.46 0.83
C VAL A 8 -54.01 1.13 1.48
N GLU A 9 -53.28 0.32 0.74
CA GLU A 9 -52.61 -0.86 1.24
C GLU A 9 -51.56 -0.38 2.23
N ALA A 10 -51.85 -0.49 3.51
CA ALA A 10 -50.90 -0.26 4.56
C ALA A 10 -49.72 -1.23 4.37
N GLN A 11 -48.62 -0.81 3.82
CA GLN A 11 -47.37 -1.52 3.87
C GLN A 11 -47.03 -1.75 5.34
N THR A 12 -47.34 -2.93 5.85
CA THR A 12 -46.74 -3.42 7.09
C THR A 12 -45.25 -3.35 6.92
N PRO A 13 -44.49 -2.69 7.83
CA PRO A 13 -43.07 -2.75 7.80
C PRO A 13 -42.70 -4.23 7.95
N GLY A 14 -42.25 -4.82 6.84
CA GLY A 14 -41.75 -6.19 6.83
C GLY A 14 -40.66 -6.30 7.87
N VAL A 15 -40.80 -7.23 8.80
CA VAL A 15 -39.70 -7.71 9.62
C VAL A 15 -38.63 -8.13 8.62
N GLY A 16 -37.60 -7.29 8.44
CA GLY A 16 -36.51 -7.56 7.49
C GLY A 16 -35.95 -8.94 7.77
N ASP A 17 -35.75 -9.72 6.72
CA ASP A 17 -35.18 -11.05 6.83
C ASP A 17 -33.90 -10.96 7.69
N PRO A 18 -33.72 -11.77 8.75
CA PRO A 18 -32.51 -11.80 9.55
C PRO A 18 -31.23 -11.94 8.71
N LEU A 19 -31.34 -12.55 7.52
CA LEU A 19 -30.25 -12.68 6.55
C LEU A 19 -29.88 -11.33 5.91
N ASP A 20 -30.86 -10.44 5.67
CA ASP A 20 -30.58 -9.11 5.11
C ASP A 20 -29.75 -8.25 6.10
N GLY A 21 -30.10 -8.29 7.38
CA GLY A 21 -29.34 -7.59 8.42
C GLY A 21 -27.92 -8.12 8.60
N LEU A 22 -27.74 -9.43 8.45
CA LEU A 22 -26.41 -10.05 8.46
C LEU A 22 -25.60 -9.64 7.23
N ALA A 23 -26.20 -9.71 6.04
CA ALA A 23 -25.56 -9.31 4.79
C ALA A 23 -25.10 -7.84 4.83
N GLU A 24 -25.96 -6.92 5.26
CA GLU A 24 -25.60 -5.52 5.41
C GLU A 24 -24.46 -5.29 6.42
N THR A 25 -24.42 -6.09 7.48
CA THR A 25 -23.35 -5.99 8.49
C THR A 25 -22.01 -6.48 7.91
N MET A 26 -22.05 -7.56 7.14
CA MET A 26 -20.87 -8.08 6.44
C MET A 26 -20.36 -7.09 5.39
N ASP A 27 -21.24 -6.50 4.60
CA ASP A 27 -20.87 -5.50 3.58
C ASP A 27 -20.26 -4.23 4.22
N ARG A 28 -20.82 -3.77 5.32
CA ARG A 28 -20.26 -2.65 6.09
C ARG A 28 -18.88 -2.97 6.66
N ALA A 29 -18.71 -4.15 7.22
CA ALA A 29 -17.42 -4.59 7.75
C ALA A 29 -16.37 -4.74 6.64
N ALA A 30 -16.73 -5.33 5.50
CA ALA A 30 -15.86 -5.43 4.33
C ALA A 30 -15.49 -4.04 3.79
N GLY A 31 -16.47 -3.15 3.65
CA GLY A 31 -16.23 -1.76 3.23
C GLY A 31 -15.30 -1.00 4.18
N ALA A 32 -15.46 -1.19 5.49
CA ALA A 32 -14.59 -0.57 6.50
C ALA A 32 -13.15 -1.10 6.42
N MET A 33 -12.96 -2.41 6.23
CA MET A 33 -11.62 -3.00 6.05
C MET A 33 -10.94 -2.49 4.78
N ILE A 34 -11.67 -2.40 3.67
CA ILE A 34 -11.16 -1.86 2.42
C ILE A 34 -10.77 -0.39 2.60
N ALA A 35 -11.63 0.43 3.23
CA ALA A 35 -11.36 1.84 3.48
C ALA A 35 -10.12 2.04 4.37
N GLN A 36 -9.93 1.20 5.38
CA GLN A 36 -8.71 1.23 6.21
C GLN A 36 -7.46 0.84 5.40
N ALA A 37 -7.53 -0.23 4.60
CA ALA A 37 -6.42 -0.69 3.78
C ALA A 37 -6.02 0.32 2.69
N THR A 38 -6.96 1.11 2.19
CA THR A 38 -6.77 2.10 1.12
C THR A 38 -6.66 3.54 1.62
N PHE A 39 -6.58 3.77 2.94
CA PHE A 39 -6.55 5.10 3.55
C PHE A 39 -7.74 5.98 3.12
N GLY A 40 -8.91 5.38 2.93
CA GLY A 40 -10.13 6.06 2.51
C GLY A 40 -10.24 6.33 0.99
N LEU A 41 -9.26 5.90 0.20
CA LEU A 41 -9.34 6.00 -1.26
C LEU A 41 -10.20 4.85 -1.82
N SER A 42 -10.94 5.14 -2.89
CA SER A 42 -11.68 4.10 -3.62
C SER A 42 -10.70 3.08 -4.23
N PRO A 43 -10.94 1.76 -4.06
CA PRO A 43 -10.15 0.74 -4.73
C PRO A 43 -10.09 0.92 -6.26
N ALA A 44 -11.17 1.40 -6.86
CA ALA A 44 -11.23 1.71 -8.29
C ALA A 44 -10.26 2.84 -8.67
N THR A 45 -10.19 3.90 -7.87
CA THR A 45 -9.26 5.01 -8.09
C THR A 45 -7.80 4.56 -7.98
N LEU A 46 -7.49 3.72 -7.00
CA LEU A 46 -6.15 3.14 -6.87
C LEU A 46 -5.80 2.25 -8.06
N ALA A 47 -6.72 1.37 -8.47
CA ALA A 47 -6.53 0.50 -9.64
C ALA A 47 -6.31 1.33 -10.91
N GLN A 48 -7.07 2.41 -11.11
CA GLN A 48 -6.90 3.30 -12.25
C GLN A 48 -5.53 3.99 -12.23
N ALA A 49 -5.10 4.53 -11.09
CA ALA A 49 -3.79 5.17 -10.97
C ALA A 49 -2.63 4.21 -11.23
N VAL A 50 -2.72 2.98 -10.70
CA VAL A 50 -1.71 1.93 -10.95
C VAL A 50 -1.71 1.52 -12.43
N SER A 51 -2.89 1.34 -13.03
CA SER A 51 -3.00 0.96 -14.44
C SER A 51 -2.44 2.03 -15.36
N ASP A 52 -2.74 3.30 -15.10
CA ASP A 52 -2.22 4.43 -15.85
C ASP A 52 -0.68 4.48 -15.78
N TRP A 53 -0.13 4.39 -14.56
CA TRP A 53 1.32 4.31 -14.36
C TRP A 53 1.97 3.13 -15.11
N MET A 54 1.35 1.93 -15.05
CA MET A 54 1.84 0.75 -15.74
C MET A 54 1.84 0.92 -17.27
N LEU A 55 0.78 1.50 -17.84
CA LEU A 55 0.68 1.75 -19.26
C LEU A 55 1.74 2.76 -19.73
N HIS A 56 1.92 3.86 -18.99
CA HIS A 56 2.97 4.83 -19.30
C HIS A 56 4.37 4.22 -19.19
N LEU A 57 4.60 3.40 -18.17
CA LEU A 57 5.88 2.71 -18.03
C LEU A 57 6.10 1.71 -19.16
N ALA A 58 5.07 0.93 -19.56
CA ALA A 58 5.15 -0.04 -20.64
C ALA A 58 5.49 0.64 -21.99
N ALA A 59 4.99 1.85 -22.21
CA ALA A 59 5.29 2.64 -23.40
C ALA A 59 6.67 3.32 -23.36
N SER A 60 7.42 3.21 -22.26
CA SER A 60 8.67 3.95 -22.03
C SER A 60 9.86 3.03 -21.79
N PRO A 61 10.42 2.37 -22.81
CA PRO A 61 11.51 1.38 -22.65
C PRO A 61 12.79 1.99 -22.05
N GLY A 62 13.08 3.26 -22.31
CA GLY A 62 14.20 3.97 -21.67
C GLY A 62 14.03 4.10 -20.15
N LYS A 63 12.82 4.42 -19.69
CA LYS A 63 12.52 4.50 -18.26
C LYS A 63 12.60 3.12 -17.60
N GLN A 64 12.10 2.07 -18.27
CA GLN A 64 12.23 0.68 -17.80
C GLN A 64 13.67 0.30 -17.57
N THR A 65 14.54 0.54 -18.56
CA THR A 65 15.99 0.26 -18.47
C THR A 65 16.65 1.03 -17.33
N GLN A 66 16.31 2.31 -17.17
CA GLN A 66 16.83 3.12 -16.06
C GLN A 66 16.39 2.60 -14.69
N LEU A 67 15.11 2.20 -14.55
CA LEU A 67 14.59 1.64 -13.30
C LEU A 67 15.19 0.28 -12.99
N ALA A 68 15.37 -0.59 -13.99
CA ALA A 68 16.05 -1.85 -13.84
C ALA A 68 17.52 -1.67 -13.38
N ALA A 69 18.25 -0.77 -14.01
CA ALA A 69 19.61 -0.44 -13.61
C ALA A 69 19.70 0.16 -12.20
N LYS A 70 18.73 1.01 -11.82
CA LYS A 70 18.62 1.54 -10.44
C LYS A 70 18.32 0.42 -9.44
N ALA A 71 17.41 -0.51 -9.76
CA ALA A 71 17.09 -1.65 -8.90
C ALA A 71 18.34 -2.53 -8.68
N LEU A 72 19.05 -2.87 -9.74
CA LEU A 72 20.27 -3.68 -9.66
C LEU A 72 21.32 -3.02 -8.75
N ARG A 73 21.60 -1.72 -8.95
CA ARG A 73 22.55 -0.98 -8.10
C ARG A 73 22.14 -0.96 -6.61
N LYS A 74 20.83 -0.91 -6.32
CA LYS A 74 20.34 -0.94 -4.93
C LYS A 74 20.45 -2.33 -4.33
N MET A 75 20.19 -3.36 -5.12
CA MET A 75 20.36 -4.76 -4.70
C MET A 75 21.83 -5.06 -4.39
N THR A 76 22.78 -4.63 -5.24
CA THR A 76 24.20 -4.80 -4.97
C THR A 76 24.64 -4.05 -3.71
N ARG A 77 24.17 -2.80 -3.51
CA ARG A 77 24.47 -2.04 -2.27
C ARG A 77 23.93 -2.72 -1.02
N LEU A 78 22.71 -3.29 -1.10
CA LEU A 78 22.14 -4.03 0.02
C LEU A 78 22.92 -5.33 0.30
N GLY A 79 23.32 -6.05 -0.76
CA GLY A 79 24.14 -7.25 -0.64
C GLY A 79 25.50 -6.96 -0.03
N ASP A 80 26.21 -5.93 -0.52
CA ASP A 80 27.49 -5.48 0.05
C ASP A 80 27.35 -5.08 1.54
N TYR A 81 26.25 -4.41 1.88
CA TYR A 81 25.98 -4.07 3.27
C TYR A 81 25.70 -5.32 4.11
N ALA A 82 24.90 -6.25 3.61
CA ALA A 82 24.62 -7.51 4.31
C ALA A 82 25.91 -8.31 4.60
N MET A 83 26.81 -8.40 3.63
CA MET A 83 28.10 -9.07 3.78
C MET A 83 28.97 -8.38 4.82
N ARG A 84 29.09 -7.04 4.77
CA ARG A 84 29.88 -6.29 5.75
C ARG A 84 29.31 -6.37 7.15
N SER A 85 27.99 -6.20 7.30
CA SER A 85 27.32 -6.23 8.59
C SER A 85 27.29 -7.62 9.25
N ALA A 86 27.48 -8.69 8.46
CA ALA A 86 27.63 -10.04 9.01
C ALA A 86 28.99 -10.26 9.72
N THR A 87 30.02 -9.52 9.32
CA THR A 87 31.39 -9.62 9.87
C THR A 87 31.77 -8.45 10.77
N ASP A 88 31.12 -7.31 10.61
CA ASP A 88 31.38 -6.10 11.38
C ASP A 88 30.06 -5.46 11.83
N ALA A 89 29.77 -5.53 13.12
CA ALA A 89 28.58 -4.92 13.72
C ALA A 89 28.56 -3.38 13.59
N GLN A 90 29.68 -2.73 13.29
CA GLN A 90 29.79 -1.30 13.07
C GLN A 90 29.90 -0.93 11.59
N ALA A 91 29.60 -1.85 10.67
CA ALA A 91 29.59 -1.58 9.24
C ALA A 91 28.75 -0.35 8.90
N GLY A 92 29.34 0.59 8.18
CA GLY A 92 28.65 1.82 7.75
C GLY A 92 27.39 1.48 6.93
N ARG A 93 26.34 2.28 7.10
CA ARG A 93 25.04 2.09 6.45
C ARG A 93 25.16 2.06 4.93
N ALA A 94 24.29 1.29 4.26
CA ALA A 94 24.17 1.30 2.81
C ALA A 94 23.55 2.61 2.32
N ILE A 95 22.60 3.16 3.09
CA ILE A 95 21.92 4.42 2.80
C ILE A 95 21.59 5.11 4.13
N GLU A 96 21.83 6.44 4.17
CA GLU A 96 21.43 7.27 5.29
C GLU A 96 19.96 7.71 5.10
N PRO A 97 19.11 7.64 6.14
CA PRO A 97 17.79 8.22 6.12
C PRO A 97 17.89 9.76 5.97
N LEU A 98 16.86 10.37 5.44
CA LEU A 98 16.78 11.84 5.38
C LEU A 98 16.82 12.42 6.81
N PRO A 99 17.41 13.63 7.03
CA PRO A 99 17.56 14.22 8.36
C PRO A 99 16.25 14.35 9.15
N GLN A 100 15.13 14.55 8.44
CA GLN A 100 13.79 14.63 9.03
C GLN A 100 13.14 13.26 9.27
N ASP A 101 13.68 12.17 8.72
CA ASP A 101 13.13 10.83 8.86
C ASP A 101 13.59 10.17 10.16
N ARG A 102 12.73 10.20 11.16
CA ARG A 102 13.01 9.66 12.50
C ARG A 102 12.54 8.23 12.71
N ARG A 103 11.99 7.57 11.69
CA ARG A 103 11.45 6.19 11.80
C ARG A 103 12.50 5.18 12.25
N PHE A 104 13.75 5.40 11.89
CA PHE A 104 14.88 4.52 12.18
C PHE A 104 15.91 5.16 13.13
N ALA A 105 15.45 6.10 13.98
CA ALA A 105 16.31 6.79 14.94
C ALA A 105 16.66 5.94 16.18
N ASP A 106 15.83 4.95 16.52
CA ASP A 106 16.05 4.06 17.66
C ASP A 106 17.30 3.19 17.40
N PRO A 107 18.20 3.05 18.41
CA PRO A 107 19.40 2.20 18.32
C PRO A 107 19.12 0.73 17.96
N ALA A 108 17.93 0.20 18.26
CA ALA A 108 17.54 -1.14 17.87
C ALA A 108 17.61 -1.39 16.37
N TRP A 109 17.40 -0.34 15.55
CA TRP A 109 17.53 -0.42 14.09
C TRP A 109 18.99 -0.58 13.60
N ALA A 110 19.97 -0.45 14.48
CA ALA A 110 21.38 -0.72 14.15
C ALA A 110 21.77 -2.18 14.33
N THR A 111 20.91 -3.00 14.97
CA THR A 111 21.19 -4.40 15.30
C THR A 111 20.53 -5.36 14.30
N ALA A 112 21.14 -6.52 14.04
CA ALA A 112 20.58 -7.56 13.21
C ALA A 112 19.33 -8.19 13.87
N PRO A 113 18.28 -8.52 13.12
CA PRO A 113 18.13 -8.37 11.66
C PRO A 113 17.56 -7.01 11.24
N PHE A 114 17.22 -6.12 12.18
CA PHE A 114 16.53 -4.85 11.92
C PHE A 114 17.35 -3.88 11.08
N ASN A 115 18.66 -3.93 11.19
CA ASN A 115 19.57 -3.15 10.35
C ASN A 115 19.38 -3.45 8.85
N LEU A 116 19.26 -4.72 8.47
CA LEU A 116 18.98 -5.12 7.08
C LEU A 116 17.59 -4.66 6.63
N VAL A 117 16.58 -4.82 7.49
CA VAL A 117 15.21 -4.40 7.19
C VAL A 117 15.13 -2.89 6.93
N SER A 118 15.73 -2.07 7.78
CA SER A 118 15.73 -0.61 7.62
C SER A 118 16.45 -0.17 6.33
N GLN A 119 17.60 -0.78 6.02
CA GLN A 119 18.36 -0.48 4.81
C GLN A 119 17.63 -0.92 3.54
N ALA A 120 17.02 -2.10 3.55
CA ALA A 120 16.18 -2.58 2.45
C ALA A 120 14.98 -1.66 2.21
N PHE A 121 14.32 -1.24 3.28
CA PHE A 121 13.18 -0.32 3.20
C PHE A 121 13.58 1.03 2.58
N LEU A 122 14.65 1.65 3.04
CA LEU A 122 15.12 2.95 2.54
C LEU A 122 15.56 2.88 1.07
N LEU A 123 16.25 1.81 0.67
CA LEU A 123 16.63 1.59 -0.72
C LEU A 123 15.42 1.38 -1.62
N ASN A 124 14.43 0.62 -1.14
CA ASN A 124 13.18 0.40 -1.85
C ASN A 124 12.37 1.70 -1.98
N GLN A 125 12.23 2.47 -0.91
CA GLN A 125 11.56 3.78 -0.94
C GLN A 125 12.20 4.72 -1.96
N GLN A 126 13.53 4.78 -2.02
CA GLN A 126 14.25 5.60 -2.99
C GLN A 126 14.05 5.11 -4.43
N TRP A 127 13.89 3.80 -4.64
CA TRP A 127 13.57 3.25 -5.96
C TRP A 127 12.15 3.64 -6.39
N TRP A 128 11.17 3.48 -5.49
CA TRP A 128 9.78 3.87 -5.77
C TRP A 128 9.66 5.36 -6.06
N HIS A 129 10.35 6.20 -5.34
CA HIS A 129 10.38 7.63 -5.65
C HIS A 129 10.85 7.88 -7.08
N ALA A 130 11.90 7.21 -7.53
CA ALA A 130 12.38 7.33 -8.91
C ALA A 130 11.45 6.67 -9.96
N ALA A 131 10.60 5.73 -9.55
CA ALA A 131 9.65 5.07 -10.45
C ALA A 131 8.38 5.90 -10.66
N THR A 132 8.01 6.73 -9.69
CA THR A 132 6.77 7.54 -9.69
C THR A 132 6.99 9.01 -9.96
N THR A 133 8.23 9.47 -10.11
CA THR A 133 8.65 10.82 -10.51
C THR A 133 9.51 10.74 -11.76
#